data_702e5bc9637bd6e5223c4f141080a02e
#
_entry.id   702e5bc9637bd6e5223c4f141080a02e
#
_cell.length_a   1.000
_cell.length_b   1.000
_cell.length_c   1.000
_cell.angle_alpha   90.00
_cell.angle_beta   90.00
_cell.angle_gamma   90.00
#
_symmetry.space_group_name_H-M   'P 1'
#
loop_
_entity.id
_entity.type
_entity.pdbx_description
1 polymer ?
#
loop_
_entity_poly.entity_id
_entity_poly.type
_entity_poly.pdbx_seq_one_letter_code
_entity_poly.pdbx_strand_id
1 'polypeptide(L)'
;MNASRHSSIAGIALALLTACGGGDDGGGPVDPPPPPPPSPPAPSLEVVAGGNNVPDRHSSDLWVHGGYAYTGTWGGLSRNGNPGDLVNIWALTTSGAPELVDSVKVPSIGTVSDVEVSDDGALLMFSAERDANEGLYLYSLADPRSPALLDRELVPGGLHTATFSRIGGQLYAFAARNPPDPALMIFDAGNPASLEVVAEVPIPPFYGIHDTYVRDGLAFVFAWDTGVIIYDVGNGIRGGSPASPEEVSRLVTAAGEAPSPAVHNGWWFHNPNTGERRYLFIGQEGPGTIGSRASGDLHVVDVSDLANPRQVASLRIAGAGAHNFWMDEEAEILYAAFYNAGVVALDVSGTLSGDLTSRVIGQVAPGGAGNTYTWGVQLAGGSLYASDMLSGLWQLRLE
;
A
#
# COMPACT_ATOMS: atom_id res chain seq x y z
N MET A 1 -59.60 -9.87 -19.16
CA MET A 1 -60.39 -10.38 -18.02
C MET A 1 -59.67 -9.98 -16.78
N ASN A 2 -60.04 -8.81 -16.20
CA ASN A 2 -60.78 -8.59 -14.97
C ASN A 2 -60.24 -9.49 -13.83
N ALA A 3 -59.80 -8.98 -12.68
CA ALA A 3 -60.43 -8.00 -11.82
C ALA A 3 -59.49 -7.45 -10.74
N SER A 4 -59.66 -6.20 -10.48
CA SER A 4 -59.31 -5.39 -9.32
C SER A 4 -60.00 -5.83 -8.03
N ARG A 5 -59.44 -5.46 -6.84
CA ARG A 5 -60.13 -4.96 -5.62
C ARG A 5 -59.06 -4.50 -4.62
N HIS A 6 -58.92 -3.24 -4.32
CA HIS A 6 -59.62 -2.37 -3.37
C HIS A 6 -59.35 -2.69 -1.88
N SER A 7 -58.64 -1.75 -1.26
CA SER A 7 -58.92 -0.92 -0.06
C SER A 7 -59.13 -1.56 1.31
N SER A 8 -58.41 -1.06 2.31
CA SER A 8 -59.07 -0.45 3.47
C SER A 8 -58.07 0.31 4.36
N ILE A 9 -58.37 1.56 4.55
CA ILE A 9 -57.82 2.50 5.53
C ILE A 9 -58.50 2.22 6.88
N ALA A 10 -57.74 2.08 7.96
CA ALA A 10 -58.28 2.12 9.32
C ALA A 10 -57.59 3.26 10.09
N GLY A 11 -58.35 4.31 10.30
CA GLY A 11 -58.03 5.40 11.19
C GLY A 11 -58.20 4.98 12.64
N ILE A 12 -57.32 5.44 13.52
CA ILE A 12 -57.49 5.36 14.99
C ILE A 12 -57.63 6.75 15.53
N ALA A 13 -58.75 6.95 16.23
CA ALA A 13 -59.19 8.16 16.85
C ALA A 13 -58.39 8.51 18.10
N LEU A 14 -58.13 9.81 18.25
CA LEU A 14 -57.53 10.45 19.42
C LEU A 14 -58.59 10.62 20.50
N ALA A 15 -58.43 10.04 21.67
CA ALA A 15 -59.26 10.31 22.84
C ALA A 15 -58.53 11.34 23.74
N LEU A 16 -59.08 12.53 23.83
CA LEU A 16 -58.74 13.55 24.82
C LEU A 16 -59.34 13.18 26.17
N LEU A 17 -58.52 13.04 27.19
CA LEU A 17 -58.93 13.06 28.59
C LEU A 17 -58.41 14.34 29.25
N THR A 18 -59.28 15.28 29.50
CA THR A 18 -59.04 16.44 30.38
C THR A 18 -59.15 15.99 31.84
N ALA A 19 -58.09 16.21 32.60
CA ALA A 19 -58.19 16.24 34.07
C ALA A 19 -57.62 17.55 34.56
N CYS A 20 -58.48 18.38 35.09
CA CYS A 20 -58.17 19.57 35.90
C CYS A 20 -57.68 19.12 37.29
N GLY A 21 -56.51 19.60 37.69
CA GLY A 21 -56.00 19.53 39.05
C GLY A 21 -55.01 20.67 39.24
N GLY A 22 -55.46 21.75 39.92
CA GLY A 22 -54.59 22.89 40.19
C GLY A 22 -53.54 22.58 41.29
N GLY A 23 -52.42 23.20 41.15
CA GLY A 23 -51.34 23.28 42.11
C GLY A 23 -50.36 24.34 41.61
N ASP A 24 -50.47 25.55 42.20
CA ASP A 24 -49.50 26.62 42.08
C ASP A 24 -48.17 26.15 42.71
N ASP A 25 -47.14 25.92 41.91
CA ASP A 25 -45.77 25.97 42.35
C ASP A 25 -44.96 26.80 41.35
N GLY A 26 -44.43 27.93 41.83
CA GLY A 26 -43.66 28.90 41.08
C GLY A 26 -42.35 28.34 40.57
N GLY A 27 -42.39 27.70 39.40
CA GLY A 27 -41.20 27.35 38.62
C GLY A 27 -40.87 28.50 37.68
N GLY A 28 -39.80 29.21 37.96
CA GLY A 28 -39.17 30.16 37.01
C GLY A 28 -38.86 29.48 35.68
N PRO A 29 -38.65 30.24 34.61
CA PRO A 29 -38.27 29.69 33.31
C PRO A 29 -37.01 28.85 33.46
N VAL A 30 -37.09 27.55 33.14
CA VAL A 30 -35.96 26.67 33.06
C VAL A 30 -35.16 27.09 31.82
N ASP A 31 -33.93 27.58 32.02
CA ASP A 31 -33.07 27.86 30.88
C ASP A 31 -32.93 26.62 29.99
N PRO A 32 -32.99 26.78 28.67
CA PRO A 32 -32.80 25.68 27.75
C PRO A 32 -31.40 25.03 28.02
N PRO A 33 -31.28 23.71 27.92
CA PRO A 33 -30.00 23.07 28.10
C PRO A 33 -28.97 23.68 27.13
N PRO A 34 -27.69 23.82 27.55
CA PRO A 34 -26.65 24.34 26.67
C PRO A 34 -26.59 23.51 25.40
N PRO A 35 -26.29 24.11 24.24
CA PRO A 35 -26.12 23.37 23.00
C PRO A 35 -25.04 22.30 23.20
N PRO A 36 -25.21 21.13 22.57
CA PRO A 36 -24.14 20.11 22.63
C PRO A 36 -22.83 20.68 22.12
N PRO A 37 -21.68 20.23 22.66
CA PRO A 37 -20.38 20.67 22.18
C PRO A 37 -20.28 20.37 20.68
N PRO A 38 -19.59 21.21 19.90
CA PRO A 38 -19.40 20.96 18.47
C PRO A 38 -18.75 19.59 18.29
N SER A 39 -19.21 18.85 17.30
CA SER A 39 -18.58 17.60 16.93
C SER A 39 -17.11 17.85 16.58
N PRO A 40 -16.18 16.94 16.91
CA PRO A 40 -14.82 17.02 16.45
C PRO A 40 -14.79 17.22 14.93
N PRO A 41 -13.83 17.98 14.40
CA PRO A 41 -13.66 18.07 12.94
C PRO A 41 -13.47 16.67 12.37
N ALA A 42 -13.97 16.44 11.16
CA ALA A 42 -13.71 15.19 10.46
C ALA A 42 -12.18 15.04 10.23
N PRO A 43 -11.62 13.83 10.32
CA PRO A 43 -10.22 13.61 10.00
C PRO A 43 -9.86 14.15 8.62
N SER A 44 -8.67 14.70 8.47
CA SER A 44 -8.15 15.19 7.19
C SER A 44 -6.67 14.85 7.04
N LEU A 45 -6.24 14.55 5.81
CA LEU A 45 -4.82 14.42 5.47
C LEU A 45 -4.26 15.78 5.09
N GLU A 46 -3.17 16.20 5.73
CA GLU A 46 -2.53 17.47 5.50
C GLU A 46 -1.06 17.33 5.14
N VAL A 47 -0.58 18.24 4.27
CA VAL A 47 0.85 18.38 3.97
C VAL A 47 1.52 19.12 5.12
N VAL A 48 2.52 18.49 5.73
CA VAL A 48 3.35 19.12 6.76
C VAL A 48 4.54 19.84 6.13
N ALA A 49 5.30 19.13 5.28
CA ALA A 49 6.50 19.68 4.63
C ALA A 49 6.95 18.80 3.45
N GLY A 50 7.94 19.28 2.70
CA GLY A 50 8.61 18.50 1.66
C GLY A 50 8.21 18.91 0.24
N GLY A 51 8.47 17.99 -0.67
CA GLY A 51 8.15 18.09 -2.08
C GLY A 51 9.03 19.01 -2.91
N ASN A 52 8.82 18.98 -4.23
CA ASN A 52 9.54 19.76 -5.25
C ASN A 52 11.07 19.60 -5.19
N ASN A 53 11.54 18.43 -4.79
CA ASN A 53 12.92 18.14 -4.47
C ASN A 53 13.58 17.07 -5.37
N VAL A 54 12.90 16.65 -6.46
CA VAL A 54 13.41 15.69 -7.45
C VAL A 54 13.25 16.19 -8.90
N PRO A 55 13.90 17.30 -9.28
CA PRO A 55 13.65 17.92 -10.58
C PRO A 55 14.15 17.08 -11.76
N ASP A 56 15.15 16.24 -11.58
CA ASP A 56 15.90 15.59 -12.64
C ASP A 56 15.54 14.12 -12.89
N ARG A 57 14.82 13.49 -11.99
CA ARG A 57 14.36 12.10 -12.09
C ARG A 57 12.94 11.97 -11.55
N HIS A 58 12.21 10.94 -11.97
CA HIS A 58 11.01 10.54 -11.27
C HIS A 58 11.38 9.73 -10.02
N SER A 59 10.73 9.99 -8.89
CA SER A 59 10.82 9.09 -7.74
C SER A 59 10.08 7.78 -8.03
N SER A 60 10.48 6.71 -7.37
CA SER A 60 9.71 5.48 -7.26
C SER A 60 9.33 5.22 -5.81
N ASP A 61 9.52 4.01 -5.31
CA ASP A 61 9.15 3.61 -3.98
C ASP A 61 9.95 4.28 -2.86
N LEU A 62 9.49 4.14 -1.62
CA LEU A 62 10.16 4.65 -0.43
C LEU A 62 10.19 3.63 0.70
N TRP A 63 11.24 3.73 1.52
CA TRP A 63 11.28 3.12 2.84
C TRP A 63 11.82 4.09 3.88
N VAL A 64 11.15 4.14 5.03
CA VAL A 64 11.53 5.02 6.15
C VAL A 64 12.03 4.19 7.32
N HIS A 65 13.24 4.45 7.79
CA HIS A 65 13.82 3.80 8.94
C HIS A 65 14.82 4.69 9.68
N GLY A 66 14.81 4.66 11.02
CA GLY A 66 15.86 5.27 11.87
C GLY A 66 16.10 6.77 11.66
N GLY A 67 15.08 7.54 11.28
CA GLY A 67 15.21 8.97 11.00
C GLY A 67 15.71 9.29 9.60
N TYR A 68 15.73 8.30 8.70
CA TYR A 68 16.03 8.44 7.28
C TYR A 68 14.91 7.88 6.42
N ALA A 69 14.79 8.42 5.21
CA ALA A 69 14.03 7.81 4.13
C ALA A 69 14.94 7.48 2.96
N TYR A 70 14.66 6.37 2.30
CA TYR A 70 15.32 5.93 1.09
C TYR A 70 14.27 5.94 -0.02
N THR A 71 14.55 6.61 -1.15
CA THR A 71 13.63 6.60 -2.28
C THR A 71 14.34 6.15 -3.53
N GLY A 72 13.73 5.20 -4.24
CA GLY A 72 14.19 4.81 -5.55
C GLY A 72 13.91 5.88 -6.61
N THR A 73 14.37 5.64 -7.84
CA THR A 73 14.11 6.49 -8.99
C THR A 73 13.66 5.66 -10.19
N TRP A 74 12.57 6.09 -10.83
CA TRP A 74 11.96 5.40 -11.94
C TRP A 74 12.38 5.98 -13.29
N GLY A 75 12.83 5.12 -14.19
CA GLY A 75 13.33 5.51 -15.50
C GLY A 75 12.57 4.88 -16.66
N GLY A 76 11.38 4.30 -16.44
CA GLY A 76 10.52 3.81 -17.51
C GLY A 76 10.13 4.89 -18.52
N LEU A 77 10.02 6.13 -18.05
CA LEU A 77 10.02 7.33 -18.84
C LEU A 77 11.08 8.28 -18.25
N SER A 78 12.13 8.59 -19.00
CA SER A 78 13.20 9.46 -18.50
C SER A 78 12.70 10.87 -18.21
N ARG A 79 13.17 11.47 -17.12
CA ARG A 79 12.95 12.89 -16.81
C ARG A 79 14.21 13.65 -17.11
N ASN A 80 14.12 14.69 -17.97
CA ASN A 80 15.26 15.49 -18.43
C ASN A 80 16.41 14.63 -19.03
N GLY A 81 16.09 13.49 -19.63
CA GLY A 81 17.08 12.57 -20.21
C GLY A 81 17.83 11.70 -19.20
N ASN A 82 17.51 11.78 -17.91
CA ASN A 82 18.15 10.97 -16.89
C ASN A 82 17.41 9.62 -16.68
N PRO A 83 18.15 8.52 -16.49
CA PRO A 83 17.59 7.23 -16.08
C PRO A 83 17.19 7.23 -14.60
N GLY A 84 16.54 6.18 -14.16
CA GLY A 84 16.24 5.91 -12.76
C GLY A 84 17.36 5.11 -12.06
N ASP A 85 18.57 5.69 -11.97
CA ASP A 85 19.79 5.03 -11.54
C ASP A 85 20.25 5.40 -10.11
N LEU A 86 19.35 6.00 -9.32
CA LEU A 86 19.66 6.46 -7.95
C LEU A 86 18.72 5.86 -6.91
N VAL A 87 19.28 5.61 -5.72
CA VAL A 87 18.56 5.60 -4.45
C VAL A 87 18.93 6.88 -3.72
N ASN A 88 17.97 7.76 -3.47
CA ASN A 88 18.16 8.99 -2.72
C ASN A 88 18.03 8.73 -1.22
N ILE A 89 18.85 9.38 -0.40
CA ILE A 89 18.90 9.25 1.06
C ILE A 89 18.53 10.60 1.67
N TRP A 90 17.45 10.59 2.44
CA TRP A 90 16.87 11.78 3.07
C TRP A 90 17.02 11.72 4.57
N ALA A 91 17.54 12.76 5.20
CA ALA A 91 17.42 12.95 6.63
C ALA A 91 16.04 13.52 6.97
N LEU A 92 15.36 12.91 7.93
CA LEU A 92 14.03 13.29 8.35
C LEU A 92 14.09 14.11 9.63
N THR A 93 13.27 15.15 9.70
CA THR A 93 13.06 15.95 10.89
C THR A 93 11.59 15.93 11.31
N THR A 94 11.30 16.12 12.57
CA THR A 94 9.93 16.02 13.10
C THR A 94 8.98 17.12 12.61
N SER A 95 9.51 18.21 12.07
CA SER A 95 8.71 19.39 11.68
C SER A 95 9.24 20.14 10.46
N GLY A 96 10.24 19.58 9.78
CA GLY A 96 10.87 20.20 8.61
C GLY A 96 10.75 19.33 7.36
N ALA A 97 11.02 19.94 6.20
CA ALA A 97 11.10 19.19 4.96
C ALA A 97 12.21 18.13 5.04
N PRO A 98 12.00 16.93 4.45
CA PRO A 98 13.07 15.97 4.26
C PRO A 98 14.26 16.60 3.53
N GLU A 99 15.47 16.38 4.03
CA GLU A 99 16.71 16.91 3.46
C GLU A 99 17.47 15.82 2.73
N LEU A 100 17.73 16.01 1.43
CA LEU A 100 18.58 15.10 0.65
C LEU A 100 20.02 15.20 1.16
N VAL A 101 20.54 14.13 1.73
CA VAL A 101 21.88 14.10 2.34
C VAL A 101 22.91 13.33 1.53
N ASP A 102 22.46 12.33 0.75
CA ASP A 102 23.33 11.54 -0.14
C ASP A 102 22.48 10.81 -1.19
N SER A 103 23.14 10.10 -2.10
CA SER A 103 22.50 9.21 -3.08
C SER A 103 23.44 8.06 -3.45
N VAL A 104 22.90 6.83 -3.48
CA VAL A 104 23.58 5.68 -4.06
C VAL A 104 23.32 5.68 -5.56
N LYS A 105 24.39 5.80 -6.37
CA LYS A 105 24.30 5.69 -7.83
C LYS A 105 24.76 4.33 -8.30
N VAL A 106 23.90 3.65 -9.07
CA VAL A 106 24.23 2.38 -9.70
C VAL A 106 24.34 2.58 -11.22
N PRO A 107 25.53 2.42 -11.79
CA PRO A 107 25.71 2.58 -13.23
C PRO A 107 25.06 1.44 -14.02
N SER A 108 24.59 1.73 -15.22
CA SER A 108 23.99 0.75 -16.14
C SER A 108 22.79 0.01 -15.56
N ILE A 109 21.92 0.76 -14.89
CA ILE A 109 20.53 0.40 -14.62
C ILE A 109 19.62 1.51 -15.12
N GLY A 110 18.38 1.18 -15.46
CA GLY A 110 17.42 2.15 -15.96
C GLY A 110 16.40 2.59 -14.91
N THR A 111 16.13 1.74 -13.91
CA THR A 111 15.13 1.97 -12.86
C THR A 111 15.55 1.28 -11.58
N VAL A 112 15.39 1.97 -10.44
CA VAL A 112 15.25 1.39 -9.11
C VAL A 112 13.77 1.45 -8.78
N SER A 113 13.05 0.33 -8.87
CA SER A 113 11.59 0.30 -8.71
C SER A 113 11.18 0.28 -7.26
N ASP A 114 11.89 -0.50 -6.45
CA ASP A 114 11.52 -0.83 -5.07
C ASP A 114 12.73 -0.73 -4.14
N VAL A 115 12.48 -0.28 -2.91
CA VAL A 115 13.47 -0.13 -1.84
C VAL A 115 12.89 -0.61 -0.52
N GLU A 116 13.65 -1.40 0.25
CA GLU A 116 13.22 -1.87 1.57
C GLU A 116 14.40 -1.94 2.55
N VAL A 117 14.14 -1.65 3.83
CA VAL A 117 15.09 -1.85 4.92
C VAL A 117 14.69 -3.08 5.73
N SER A 118 15.66 -3.93 6.05
CA SER A 118 15.41 -5.12 6.89
C SER A 118 14.81 -4.75 8.26
N ASP A 119 14.08 -5.68 8.86
CA ASP A 119 13.36 -5.51 10.12
C ASP A 119 14.26 -5.08 11.31
N ASP A 120 15.53 -5.45 11.27
CA ASP A 120 16.56 -5.04 12.24
C ASP A 120 17.25 -3.71 11.90
N GLY A 121 16.91 -3.09 10.76
CA GLY A 121 17.47 -1.83 10.29
C GLY A 121 18.92 -1.91 9.79
N ALA A 122 19.46 -3.11 9.62
CA ALA A 122 20.88 -3.29 9.29
C ALA A 122 21.16 -3.23 7.79
N LEU A 123 20.17 -3.55 6.96
CA LEU A 123 20.32 -3.74 5.51
C LEU A 123 19.33 -2.86 4.75
N LEU A 124 19.81 -2.28 3.64
CA LEU A 124 18.99 -1.69 2.60
C LEU A 124 19.04 -2.61 1.38
N MET A 125 17.90 -3.03 0.91
CA MET A 125 17.71 -3.76 -0.34
C MET A 125 17.03 -2.85 -1.37
N PHE A 126 17.38 -3.04 -2.64
CA PHE A 126 16.57 -2.50 -3.73
C PHE A 126 16.62 -3.38 -4.97
N SER A 127 15.56 -3.35 -5.73
CA SER A 127 15.45 -3.99 -7.04
C SER A 127 15.88 -3.04 -8.15
N ALA A 128 16.50 -3.59 -9.19
CA ALA A 128 16.95 -2.84 -10.36
C ALA A 128 16.56 -3.54 -11.66
N GLU A 129 16.16 -2.72 -12.63
CA GLU A 129 15.72 -3.20 -13.94
C GLU A 129 16.21 -2.30 -15.08
N ARG A 130 16.12 -2.82 -16.32
CA ARG A 130 16.31 -2.10 -17.59
C ARG A 130 17.75 -1.67 -17.86
N ASP A 131 18.72 -2.53 -17.80
CA ASP A 131 20.06 -2.38 -18.38
C ASP A 131 20.97 -3.52 -17.84
N ALA A 132 22.25 -3.50 -18.21
CA ALA A 132 23.22 -4.57 -17.99
C ALA A 132 23.48 -4.96 -16.51
N ASN A 133 23.19 -4.07 -15.56
CA ASN A 133 23.38 -4.31 -14.14
C ASN A 133 22.05 -4.49 -13.38
N GLU A 134 21.02 -4.93 -14.05
CA GLU A 134 19.73 -5.24 -13.45
C GLU A 134 19.79 -6.44 -12.49
N GLY A 135 19.02 -6.43 -11.40
CA GLY A 135 19.00 -7.48 -10.37
C GLY A 135 18.67 -6.99 -8.97
N LEU A 136 19.15 -7.71 -7.96
CA LEU A 136 18.97 -7.41 -6.54
C LEU A 136 20.26 -6.86 -5.95
N TYR A 137 20.13 -5.79 -5.16
CA TYR A 137 21.24 -5.13 -4.49
C TYR A 137 21.03 -5.09 -2.98
N LEU A 138 22.10 -5.38 -2.23
CA LEU A 138 22.10 -5.39 -0.78
C LEU A 138 23.21 -4.49 -0.24
N TYR A 139 22.85 -3.55 0.60
CA TYR A 139 23.74 -2.57 1.21
C TYR A 139 23.68 -2.63 2.73
N SER A 140 24.80 -2.37 3.39
CA SER A 140 24.89 -2.16 4.84
C SER A 140 24.40 -0.76 5.20
N LEU A 141 23.55 -0.67 6.24
CA LEU A 141 23.15 0.57 6.90
C LEU A 141 23.92 0.83 8.20
N ALA A 142 25.13 0.29 8.35
CA ALA A 142 26.01 0.63 9.49
C ALA A 142 26.27 2.15 9.58
N ASP A 143 26.32 2.84 8.44
CA ASP A 143 26.12 4.28 8.31
C ASP A 143 24.88 4.53 7.42
N PRO A 144 23.73 4.90 7.99
CA PRO A 144 22.50 5.09 7.22
C PRO A 144 22.58 6.27 6.23
N ARG A 145 23.54 7.18 6.39
CA ARG A 145 23.75 8.30 5.46
C ARG A 145 24.60 7.92 4.26
N SER A 146 25.37 6.85 4.36
CA SER A 146 26.30 6.42 3.31
C SER A 146 26.32 4.90 3.24
N PRO A 147 25.24 4.26 2.74
CA PRO A 147 25.15 2.80 2.64
C PRO A 147 26.31 2.21 1.82
N ALA A 148 26.86 1.09 2.30
CA ALA A 148 27.96 0.40 1.63
C ALA A 148 27.46 -0.89 0.98
N LEU A 149 27.77 -1.09 -0.31
CA LEU A 149 27.44 -2.33 -1.03
C LEU A 149 28.03 -3.53 -0.31
N LEU A 150 27.21 -4.51 -0.01
CA LEU A 150 27.61 -5.82 0.53
C LEU A 150 27.67 -6.87 -0.56
N ASP A 151 26.58 -6.99 -1.32
CA ASP A 151 26.46 -7.95 -2.41
C ASP A 151 25.42 -7.53 -3.43
N ARG A 152 25.42 -8.19 -4.57
CA ARG A 152 24.39 -8.05 -5.60
C ARG A 152 24.25 -9.34 -6.39
N GLU A 153 23.05 -9.68 -6.77
CA GLU A 153 22.78 -10.74 -7.71
C GLU A 153 22.21 -10.16 -9.01
N LEU A 154 22.90 -10.35 -10.12
CA LEU A 154 22.46 -9.89 -11.44
C LEU A 154 21.46 -10.87 -12.01
N VAL A 155 20.28 -10.38 -12.35
CA VAL A 155 19.17 -11.18 -12.85
C VAL A 155 18.76 -10.68 -14.22
N PRO A 156 19.01 -11.45 -15.30
CA PRO A 156 18.55 -11.08 -16.63
C PRO A 156 17.05 -10.87 -16.72
N GLY A 157 16.62 -9.73 -17.28
CA GLY A 157 15.24 -9.28 -17.30
C GLY A 157 14.92 -8.30 -16.16
N GLY A 158 15.78 -8.22 -15.15
CA GLY A 158 15.63 -7.35 -14.00
C GLY A 158 14.59 -7.84 -12.98
N LEU A 159 14.64 -7.21 -11.83
CA LEU A 159 13.67 -7.41 -10.75
C LEU A 159 12.87 -6.12 -10.56
N HIS A 160 11.54 -6.25 -10.59
CA HIS A 160 10.66 -5.09 -10.43
C HIS A 160 10.52 -4.71 -8.96
N THR A 161 10.14 -5.65 -8.10
CA THR A 161 10.05 -5.44 -6.64
C THR A 161 10.79 -6.52 -5.88
N ALA A 162 11.05 -6.28 -4.59
CA ALA A 162 11.62 -7.26 -3.70
C ALA A 162 11.26 -6.96 -2.24
N THR A 163 10.77 -7.97 -1.51
CA THR A 163 10.31 -7.87 -0.12
C THR A 163 11.15 -8.74 0.80
N PHE A 164 11.62 -8.20 1.92
CA PHE A 164 12.26 -8.98 2.98
C PHE A 164 11.24 -9.75 3.82
N SER A 165 11.59 -10.96 4.24
CA SER A 165 10.86 -11.67 5.30
C SER A 165 11.76 -12.65 6.04
N ARG A 166 11.50 -12.83 7.35
CA ARG A 166 12.15 -13.88 8.14
C ARG A 166 11.27 -15.12 8.22
N ILE A 167 11.85 -16.23 7.79
CA ILE A 167 11.23 -17.55 7.87
C ILE A 167 12.09 -18.42 8.77
N GLY A 168 11.53 -18.88 9.89
CA GLY A 168 12.30 -19.67 10.86
C GLY A 168 13.53 -18.96 11.45
N GLY A 169 13.52 -17.61 11.47
CA GLY A 169 14.62 -16.78 11.94
C GLY A 169 15.65 -16.41 10.86
N GLN A 170 15.65 -17.07 9.71
CA GLN A 170 16.50 -16.77 8.55
C GLN A 170 15.87 -15.65 7.72
N LEU A 171 16.69 -14.69 7.25
CA LEU A 171 16.24 -13.61 6.39
C LEU A 171 16.25 -14.06 4.92
N TYR A 172 15.16 -13.78 4.22
CA TYR A 172 15.01 -14.02 2.79
C TYR A 172 14.54 -12.75 2.09
N ALA A 173 14.85 -12.64 0.78
CA ALA A 173 14.23 -11.67 -0.12
C ALA A 173 13.37 -12.42 -1.14
N PHE A 174 12.15 -11.93 -1.34
CA PHE A 174 11.18 -12.44 -2.30
C PHE A 174 11.05 -11.39 -3.41
N ALA A 175 11.41 -11.74 -4.63
CA ALA A 175 11.56 -10.76 -5.70
C ALA A 175 10.77 -11.14 -6.95
N ALA A 176 10.27 -10.11 -7.62
CA ALA A 176 9.47 -10.20 -8.84
C ALA A 176 10.35 -10.04 -10.08
N ARG A 177 10.69 -11.16 -10.75
CA ARG A 177 11.41 -11.10 -12.04
C ARG A 177 10.50 -10.73 -13.18
N ASN A 178 10.94 -9.77 -13.97
CA ASN A 178 10.23 -9.28 -15.15
C ASN A 178 10.17 -10.30 -16.32
N PRO A 179 9.23 -10.12 -17.28
CA PRO A 179 9.27 -10.81 -18.57
C PRO A 179 10.63 -10.64 -19.28
N PRO A 180 11.09 -11.59 -20.15
CA PRO A 180 10.25 -12.62 -20.78
C PRO A 180 10.01 -13.89 -19.97
N ASP A 181 10.78 -14.14 -18.90
CA ASP A 181 10.68 -15.33 -18.08
C ASP A 181 10.26 -14.98 -16.64
N PRO A 182 9.00 -14.50 -16.42
CA PRO A 182 8.59 -13.99 -15.13
C PRO A 182 8.57 -15.09 -14.08
N ALA A 183 9.07 -14.77 -12.89
CA ALA A 183 9.15 -15.71 -11.78
C ALA A 183 9.13 -15.00 -10.43
N LEU A 184 8.59 -15.66 -9.42
CA LEU A 184 8.94 -15.38 -8.04
C LEU A 184 10.34 -15.94 -7.80
N MET A 185 11.30 -15.09 -7.51
CA MET A 185 12.64 -15.47 -7.10
C MET A 185 12.80 -15.32 -5.59
N ILE A 186 13.37 -16.31 -4.94
CA ILE A 186 13.61 -16.27 -3.50
C ILE A 186 15.12 -16.38 -3.27
N PHE A 187 15.63 -15.41 -2.53
CA PHE A 187 17.03 -15.31 -2.17
C PHE A 187 17.22 -15.56 -0.67
N ASP A 188 18.18 -16.37 -0.28
CA ASP A 188 18.70 -16.40 1.07
C ASP A 188 19.60 -15.18 1.29
N ALA A 189 19.20 -14.31 2.22
CA ALA A 189 19.93 -13.11 2.62
C ALA A 189 20.50 -13.21 4.05
N GLY A 190 20.54 -14.40 4.62
CA GLY A 190 21.06 -14.63 5.98
C GLY A 190 22.56 -14.39 6.10
N ASN A 191 23.32 -14.54 5.01
CA ASN A 191 24.66 -13.99 4.88
C ASN A 191 24.62 -12.81 3.91
N PRO A 192 24.56 -11.57 4.41
CA PRO A 192 24.35 -10.40 3.54
C PRO A 192 25.53 -10.08 2.60
N ALA A 193 26.67 -10.78 2.74
CA ALA A 193 27.80 -10.67 1.84
C ALA A 193 27.79 -11.77 0.74
N SER A 194 26.74 -12.61 0.69
CA SER A 194 26.61 -13.68 -0.30
C SER A 194 25.14 -14.03 -0.44
N LEU A 195 24.43 -13.33 -1.32
CA LEU A 195 23.08 -13.66 -1.70
C LEU A 195 23.05 -14.99 -2.48
N GLU A 196 22.11 -15.86 -2.16
CA GLU A 196 21.94 -17.15 -2.84
C GLU A 196 20.51 -17.32 -3.32
N VAL A 197 20.31 -17.58 -4.61
CA VAL A 197 18.99 -17.95 -5.15
C VAL A 197 18.65 -19.34 -4.64
N VAL A 198 17.58 -19.46 -3.82
CA VAL A 198 17.13 -20.73 -3.25
C VAL A 198 15.90 -21.29 -3.96
N ALA A 199 15.13 -20.45 -4.64
CA ALA A 199 14.01 -20.88 -5.48
C ALA A 199 13.76 -19.91 -6.63
N GLU A 200 13.25 -20.46 -7.72
CA GLU A 200 12.70 -19.77 -8.87
C GLU A 200 11.37 -20.45 -9.22
N VAL A 201 10.25 -19.75 -9.01
CA VAL A 201 8.91 -20.25 -9.26
C VAL A 201 8.34 -19.52 -10.47
N PRO A 202 8.26 -20.18 -11.65
CA PRO A 202 7.72 -19.54 -12.86
C PRO A 202 6.28 -19.07 -12.67
N ILE A 203 5.99 -17.85 -13.11
CA ILE A 203 4.64 -17.27 -13.12
C ILE A 203 4.14 -17.23 -14.58
N PRO A 204 2.86 -17.50 -14.84
CA PRO A 204 2.32 -17.45 -16.20
C PRO A 204 2.64 -16.15 -16.94
N PRO A 205 2.96 -16.19 -18.24
CA PRO A 205 3.74 -15.17 -18.95
C PRO A 205 2.99 -13.88 -19.32
N PHE A 206 1.74 -13.66 -18.94
CA PHE A 206 1.05 -12.43 -19.29
C PHE A 206 1.31 -11.35 -18.22
N TYR A 207 2.23 -10.42 -18.49
CA TYR A 207 2.75 -9.38 -17.59
C TYR A 207 3.55 -9.92 -16.37
N GLY A 208 3.44 -11.20 -16.03
CA GLY A 208 4.24 -11.86 -15.00
C GLY A 208 3.80 -11.55 -13.57
N ILE A 209 4.76 -11.28 -12.72
CA ILE A 209 4.63 -10.93 -11.31
C ILE A 209 4.96 -9.46 -11.14
N HIS A 210 4.25 -8.75 -10.26
CA HIS A 210 4.54 -7.35 -10.00
C HIS A 210 5.14 -7.15 -8.62
N ASP A 211 4.49 -7.65 -7.58
CA ASP A 211 4.89 -7.45 -6.21
C ASP A 211 4.68 -8.69 -5.34
N THR A 212 5.26 -8.67 -4.14
CA THR A 212 5.12 -9.69 -3.12
C THR A 212 4.86 -9.07 -1.75
N TYR A 213 4.02 -9.72 -0.95
CA TYR A 213 3.88 -9.43 0.48
C TYR A 213 4.06 -10.73 1.25
N VAL A 214 5.01 -10.77 2.20
CA VAL A 214 5.36 -12.03 2.88
C VAL A 214 5.24 -11.87 4.39
N ARG A 215 4.38 -12.67 5.00
CA ARG A 215 4.13 -12.65 6.45
C ARG A 215 3.74 -14.02 6.97
N ASP A 216 4.20 -14.39 8.16
CA ASP A 216 3.88 -15.65 8.85
C ASP A 216 4.12 -16.90 7.99
N GLY A 217 5.14 -16.88 7.11
CA GLY A 217 5.47 -17.98 6.22
C GLY A 217 4.48 -18.16 5.06
N LEU A 218 3.65 -17.16 4.76
CA LEU A 218 2.84 -17.08 3.55
C LEU A 218 3.36 -15.95 2.65
N ALA A 219 3.53 -16.24 1.37
CA ALA A 219 3.84 -15.26 0.35
C ALA A 219 2.60 -15.00 -0.52
N PHE A 220 2.14 -13.77 -0.52
CA PHE A 220 1.10 -13.27 -1.42
C PHE A 220 1.80 -12.66 -2.63
N VAL A 221 1.64 -13.29 -3.78
CA VAL A 221 2.29 -12.92 -5.04
C VAL A 221 1.28 -12.24 -5.92
N PHE A 222 1.50 -10.97 -6.23
CA PHE A 222 0.61 -10.14 -7.05
C PHE A 222 1.04 -10.27 -8.51
N ALA A 223 0.31 -11.08 -9.27
CA ALA A 223 0.72 -11.56 -10.60
C ALA A 223 -0.20 -11.01 -11.70
N TRP A 224 -0.42 -9.68 -11.71
CA TRP A 224 -1.20 -8.96 -12.69
C TRP A 224 -2.55 -9.64 -13.00
N ASP A 225 -2.77 -10.03 -14.25
CA ASP A 225 -4.00 -10.66 -14.73
C ASP A 225 -4.14 -12.13 -14.31
N THR A 226 -3.05 -12.74 -13.84
CA THR A 226 -3.08 -14.06 -13.20
C THR A 226 -3.75 -14.00 -11.81
N GLY A 227 -3.83 -12.80 -11.23
CA GLY A 227 -4.40 -12.56 -9.91
C GLY A 227 -3.38 -12.69 -8.79
N VAL A 228 -3.86 -12.84 -7.57
CA VAL A 228 -3.03 -13.13 -6.39
C VAL A 228 -2.83 -14.62 -6.26
N ILE A 229 -1.58 -15.06 -6.09
CA ILE A 229 -1.23 -16.45 -5.80
C ILE A 229 -0.69 -16.48 -4.36
N ILE A 230 -1.23 -17.36 -3.54
CA ILE A 230 -0.79 -17.53 -2.15
C ILE A 230 0.09 -18.78 -2.09
N TYR A 231 1.34 -18.62 -1.64
CA TYR A 231 2.27 -19.72 -1.42
C TYR A 231 2.54 -19.93 0.07
N ASP A 232 2.61 -21.20 0.48
CA ASP A 232 3.25 -21.61 1.73
C ASP A 232 4.76 -21.61 1.50
N VAL A 233 5.48 -20.77 2.24
CA VAL A 233 6.94 -20.65 2.22
C VAL A 233 7.54 -20.89 3.60
N GLY A 234 6.77 -21.53 4.50
CA GLY A 234 7.18 -21.84 5.87
C GLY A 234 6.06 -21.74 6.91
N ASN A 235 4.81 -21.46 6.47
CA ASN A 235 3.63 -21.45 7.33
C ASN A 235 3.25 -22.86 7.80
N GLY A 236 3.47 -23.87 6.97
CA GLY A 236 3.19 -25.28 7.24
C GLY A 236 1.81 -25.75 6.75
N ILE A 237 0.96 -24.89 6.17
CA ILE A 237 -0.38 -25.27 5.68
C ILE A 237 -0.32 -26.24 4.50
N ARG A 238 0.75 -26.20 3.69
CA ARG A 238 1.04 -27.11 2.60
C ARG A 238 2.38 -27.82 2.75
N GLY A 239 3.16 -27.48 3.78
CA GLY A 239 4.50 -28.01 4.00
C GLY A 239 5.56 -27.38 3.10
N GLY A 240 5.29 -26.17 2.58
CA GLY A 240 6.22 -25.39 1.78
C GLY A 240 7.38 -24.82 2.60
N SER A 241 8.39 -24.37 1.89
CA SER A 241 9.57 -23.68 2.44
C SER A 241 10.07 -22.62 1.45
N PRO A 242 10.99 -21.71 1.83
CA PRO A 242 11.58 -20.77 0.89
C PRO A 242 12.26 -21.44 -0.32
N ALA A 243 12.86 -22.61 -0.11
CA ALA A 243 13.51 -23.37 -1.19
C ALA A 243 12.54 -24.26 -1.99
N SER A 244 11.30 -24.45 -1.51
CA SER A 244 10.26 -25.24 -2.17
C SER A 244 8.89 -24.65 -1.82
N PRO A 245 8.51 -23.52 -2.40
CA PRO A 245 7.19 -22.91 -2.19
C PRO A 245 6.07 -23.82 -2.69
N GLU A 246 5.00 -23.94 -1.90
CA GLU A 246 3.83 -24.74 -2.24
C GLU A 246 2.59 -23.87 -2.40
N GLU A 247 1.91 -23.93 -3.54
CA GLU A 247 0.71 -23.13 -3.78
C GLU A 247 -0.44 -23.55 -2.84
N VAL A 248 -0.98 -22.58 -2.12
CA VAL A 248 -2.15 -22.75 -1.27
C VAL A 248 -3.44 -22.53 -2.07
N SER A 249 -3.49 -21.40 -2.78
CA SER A 249 -4.64 -20.99 -3.59
C SER A 249 -4.28 -19.81 -4.48
N ARG A 250 -5.25 -19.43 -5.34
CA ARG A 250 -5.18 -18.19 -6.12
C ARG A 250 -6.55 -17.56 -6.25
N LEU A 251 -6.57 -16.24 -6.46
CA LEU A 251 -7.77 -15.46 -6.69
C LEU A 251 -7.52 -14.42 -7.79
N VAL A 252 -8.44 -14.35 -8.74
CA VAL A 252 -8.51 -13.25 -9.69
C VAL A 252 -9.55 -12.26 -9.17
N THR A 253 -9.15 -11.02 -8.90
CA THR A 253 -10.07 -9.94 -8.49
C THR A 253 -10.95 -9.52 -9.67
N ALA A 254 -12.08 -8.88 -9.37
CA ALA A 254 -12.90 -8.27 -10.41
C ALA A 254 -12.08 -7.20 -11.15
N ALA A 255 -12.29 -7.08 -12.46
CA ALA A 255 -11.80 -5.94 -13.20
C ALA A 255 -12.54 -4.69 -12.71
N GLY A 256 -11.82 -3.78 -12.03
CA GLY A 256 -12.35 -2.52 -11.51
C GLY A 256 -12.41 -1.44 -12.59
N GLU A 257 -11.85 -0.27 -12.31
CA GLU A 257 -11.72 0.79 -13.32
C GLU A 257 -10.62 0.47 -14.35
N ALA A 258 -9.58 -0.29 -13.97
CA ALA A 258 -8.58 -0.77 -14.90
C ALA A 258 -9.17 -1.78 -15.89
N PRO A 259 -8.62 -1.89 -17.13
CA PRO A 259 -9.17 -2.75 -18.17
C PRO A 259 -9.04 -4.26 -17.89
N SER A 260 -8.26 -4.64 -16.88
CA SER A 260 -8.00 -6.02 -16.48
C SER A 260 -7.89 -6.14 -14.96
N PRO A 261 -7.79 -7.33 -14.37
CA PRO A 261 -7.55 -7.49 -12.93
C PRO A 261 -6.32 -6.75 -12.41
N ALA A 262 -5.24 -6.75 -13.17
CA ALA A 262 -4.02 -5.95 -12.96
C ALA A 262 -3.62 -5.81 -11.49
N VAL A 263 -3.61 -6.93 -10.74
CA VAL A 263 -3.26 -6.92 -9.33
C VAL A 263 -1.79 -6.55 -9.18
N HIS A 264 -1.55 -5.51 -8.38
CA HIS A 264 -0.28 -4.82 -8.31
C HIS A 264 0.46 -5.14 -7.02
N ASN A 265 -0.13 -4.84 -5.88
CA ASN A 265 0.44 -4.99 -4.55
C ASN A 265 -0.64 -5.37 -3.54
N GLY A 266 -0.27 -5.57 -2.28
CA GLY A 266 -1.27 -5.72 -1.22
C GLY A 266 -0.69 -5.76 0.18
N TRP A 267 -1.62 -5.88 1.15
CA TRP A 267 -1.32 -5.97 2.56
C TRP A 267 -2.25 -6.97 3.25
N TRP A 268 -1.70 -7.98 3.89
CA TRP A 268 -2.47 -8.89 4.73
C TRP A 268 -2.59 -8.32 6.14
N PHE A 269 -3.75 -7.79 6.45
CA PHE A 269 -4.03 -7.10 7.71
C PHE A 269 -4.13 -8.07 8.88
N HIS A 270 -3.30 -7.86 9.88
CA HIS A 270 -3.37 -8.52 11.18
C HIS A 270 -3.88 -7.51 12.20
N ASN A 271 -5.14 -7.64 12.61
CA ASN A 271 -5.74 -6.75 13.57
C ASN A 271 -5.24 -7.05 14.99
N PRO A 272 -4.41 -6.20 15.63
CA PRO A 272 -3.89 -6.47 16.96
C PRO A 272 -4.97 -6.33 18.05
N ASN A 273 -6.05 -5.60 17.78
CA ASN A 273 -7.13 -5.34 18.73
C ASN A 273 -8.06 -6.56 18.89
N THR A 274 -8.26 -7.31 17.79
CA THR A 274 -9.17 -8.48 17.77
C THR A 274 -8.44 -9.81 17.57
N GLY A 275 -7.21 -9.79 17.09
CA GLY A 275 -6.45 -10.97 16.68
C GLY A 275 -6.88 -11.54 15.32
N GLU A 276 -7.81 -10.89 14.62
CA GLU A 276 -8.26 -11.34 13.30
C GLU A 276 -7.19 -11.11 12.23
N ARG A 277 -7.12 -12.05 11.27
CA ARG A 277 -6.25 -12.01 10.08
C ARG A 277 -7.08 -12.24 8.82
N ARG A 278 -8.20 -11.56 8.78
CA ARG A 278 -9.27 -11.85 7.84
C ARG A 278 -9.10 -11.21 6.48
N TYR A 279 -8.51 -10.01 6.42
CA TYR A 279 -8.55 -9.22 5.20
C TYR A 279 -7.18 -9.08 4.55
N LEU A 280 -7.15 -9.32 3.23
CA LEU A 280 -6.08 -8.97 2.32
C LEU A 280 -6.55 -7.79 1.48
N PHE A 281 -5.85 -6.67 1.56
CA PHE A 281 -6.05 -5.50 0.69
C PHE A 281 -5.19 -5.66 -0.54
N ILE A 282 -5.73 -5.35 -1.71
CA ILE A 282 -5.08 -5.51 -3.00
C ILE A 282 -5.25 -4.24 -3.81
N GLY A 283 -4.15 -3.68 -4.31
CA GLY A 283 -4.15 -2.60 -5.28
C GLY A 283 -4.30 -3.15 -6.69
N GLN A 284 -5.13 -2.49 -7.49
CA GLN A 284 -5.21 -2.70 -8.93
C GLN A 284 -4.52 -1.52 -9.62
N GLU A 285 -3.56 -1.79 -10.49
CA GLU A 285 -2.83 -0.76 -11.21
C GLU A 285 -3.26 -0.67 -12.67
N GLY A 286 -3.70 0.54 -13.07
CA GLY A 286 -3.89 0.91 -14.45
C GLY A 286 -3.15 2.22 -14.70
N PRO A 287 -1.82 2.15 -14.99
CA PRO A 287 -1.04 3.37 -15.24
C PRO A 287 -1.59 4.12 -16.44
N GLY A 288 -1.52 5.43 -16.36
CA GLY A 288 -2.00 6.33 -17.41
C GLY A 288 -0.95 7.38 -17.76
N THR A 289 -1.39 8.61 -17.98
CA THR A 289 -0.46 9.73 -18.21
C THR A 289 0.00 10.28 -16.87
N ILE A 290 1.31 10.19 -16.60
CA ILE A 290 1.92 10.69 -15.36
C ILE A 290 1.49 12.14 -15.09
N GLY A 291 0.99 12.38 -13.88
CA GLY A 291 0.49 13.67 -13.41
C GLY A 291 -0.94 14.02 -13.82
N SER A 292 -1.63 13.21 -14.64
CA SER A 292 -2.98 13.57 -15.09
C SER A 292 -4.02 12.47 -14.94
N ARG A 293 -3.68 11.23 -15.17
CA ARG A 293 -4.67 10.14 -15.20
C ARG A 293 -4.03 8.79 -14.87
N ALA A 294 -4.75 8.02 -14.08
CA ALA A 294 -4.54 6.59 -13.86
C ALA A 294 -5.90 5.92 -13.69
N SER A 295 -5.91 4.60 -13.48
CA SER A 295 -7.10 3.83 -13.12
C SER A 295 -6.70 2.66 -12.22
N GLY A 296 -7.64 2.11 -11.49
CA GLY A 296 -7.44 0.94 -10.64
C GLY A 296 -8.06 1.10 -9.27
N ASP A 297 -8.78 0.07 -8.85
CA ASP A 297 -9.50 0.04 -7.59
C ASP A 297 -8.60 -0.55 -6.49
N LEU A 298 -8.92 -0.24 -5.25
CA LEU A 298 -8.48 -1.04 -4.11
C LEU A 298 -9.55 -2.11 -3.86
N HIS A 299 -9.13 -3.37 -3.75
CA HIS A 299 -9.99 -4.50 -3.44
C HIS A 299 -9.71 -5.04 -2.04
N VAL A 300 -10.74 -5.55 -1.37
CA VAL A 300 -10.63 -6.27 -0.10
C VAL A 300 -11.07 -7.71 -0.29
N VAL A 301 -10.20 -8.63 0.09
CA VAL A 301 -10.41 -10.07 -0.01
C VAL A 301 -10.49 -10.68 1.38
N ASP A 302 -11.53 -11.44 1.64
CA ASP A 302 -11.66 -12.28 2.84
C ASP A 302 -10.79 -13.53 2.63
N VAL A 303 -9.73 -13.64 3.42
CA VAL A 303 -8.78 -14.74 3.46
C VAL A 303 -8.87 -15.56 4.74
N SER A 304 -9.98 -15.47 5.47
CA SER A 304 -10.20 -16.31 6.66
C SER A 304 -10.14 -17.81 6.37
N ASP A 305 -10.47 -18.20 5.14
CA ASP A 305 -10.13 -19.48 4.54
C ASP A 305 -9.12 -19.25 3.41
N LEU A 306 -7.84 -19.45 3.69
CA LEU A 306 -6.75 -19.28 2.73
C LEU A 306 -6.86 -20.18 1.50
N ALA A 307 -7.59 -21.29 1.59
CA ALA A 307 -7.81 -22.19 0.45
C ALA A 307 -8.93 -21.69 -0.49
N ASN A 308 -9.80 -20.80 0.00
CA ASN A 308 -10.96 -20.28 -0.74
C ASN A 308 -11.11 -18.76 -0.52
N PRO A 309 -10.12 -17.94 -0.91
CA PRO A 309 -10.19 -16.48 -0.77
C PRO A 309 -11.32 -15.91 -1.64
N ARG A 310 -11.94 -14.81 -1.18
CA ARG A 310 -13.04 -14.17 -1.92
C ARG A 310 -13.05 -12.66 -1.76
N GLN A 311 -13.24 -11.93 -2.84
CA GLN A 311 -13.42 -10.49 -2.79
C GLN A 311 -14.73 -10.13 -2.07
N VAL A 312 -14.68 -9.17 -1.13
CA VAL A 312 -15.83 -8.75 -0.31
C VAL A 312 -16.14 -7.27 -0.40
N ALA A 313 -15.13 -6.44 -0.72
CA ALA A 313 -15.31 -4.99 -0.81
C ALA A 313 -14.35 -4.37 -1.83
N SER A 314 -14.57 -3.10 -2.17
CA SER A 314 -13.67 -2.31 -2.99
C SER A 314 -13.81 -0.81 -2.72
N LEU A 315 -12.76 -0.05 -3.03
CA LEU A 315 -12.76 1.40 -3.09
C LEU A 315 -12.34 1.84 -4.48
N ARG A 316 -13.10 2.75 -5.09
CA ARG A 316 -12.76 3.41 -6.34
C ARG A 316 -12.56 4.91 -6.12
N ILE A 317 -11.45 5.44 -6.63
CA ILE A 317 -11.22 6.87 -6.80
C ILE A 317 -11.21 7.15 -8.30
N ALA A 318 -12.29 7.69 -8.81
CA ALA A 318 -12.50 7.85 -10.25
C ALA A 318 -11.36 8.63 -10.94
N GLY A 319 -10.79 8.05 -11.99
CA GLY A 319 -9.69 8.63 -12.77
C GLY A 319 -8.33 8.58 -12.07
N ALA A 320 -8.20 7.84 -10.97
CA ALA A 320 -6.95 7.55 -10.28
C ALA A 320 -6.76 6.05 -10.11
N GLY A 321 -5.53 5.60 -9.88
CA GLY A 321 -5.19 4.19 -9.71
C GLY A 321 -4.50 3.93 -8.37
N ALA A 322 -4.86 2.83 -7.72
CA ALA A 322 -4.19 2.39 -6.49
C ALA A 322 -2.75 1.97 -6.81
N HIS A 323 -1.86 2.25 -5.87
CA HIS A 323 -0.45 1.86 -5.90
C HIS A 323 -0.05 1.36 -4.51
N ASN A 324 1.17 1.62 -3.98
CA ASN A 324 1.66 1.01 -2.75
C ASN A 324 0.87 1.42 -1.50
N PHE A 325 0.83 0.51 -0.52
CA PHE A 325 0.05 0.63 0.71
C PHE A 325 0.92 0.65 1.96
N TRP A 326 0.40 1.26 3.00
CA TRP A 326 0.87 1.10 4.37
C TRP A 326 -0.30 1.00 5.33
N MET A 327 -0.28 0.00 6.22
CA MET A 327 -1.32 -0.20 7.22
C MET A 327 -0.84 0.23 8.60
N ASP A 328 -1.57 1.15 9.24
CA ASP A 328 -1.54 1.33 10.68
C ASP A 328 -2.50 0.30 11.28
N GLU A 329 -1.95 -0.84 11.67
CA GLU A 329 -2.75 -1.96 12.17
C GLU A 329 -3.41 -1.66 13.53
N GLU A 330 -2.76 -0.85 14.38
CA GLU A 330 -3.29 -0.47 15.70
C GLU A 330 -4.46 0.51 15.57
N ALA A 331 -4.34 1.48 14.67
CA ALA A 331 -5.39 2.45 14.39
C ALA A 331 -6.47 1.92 13.43
N GLU A 332 -6.24 0.77 12.79
CA GLU A 332 -7.09 0.20 11.74
C GLU A 332 -7.30 1.18 10.57
N ILE A 333 -6.19 1.80 10.12
CA ILE A 333 -6.19 2.75 9.01
C ILE A 333 -5.25 2.26 7.92
N LEU A 334 -5.77 2.11 6.69
CA LEU A 334 -4.95 1.88 5.50
C LEU A 334 -4.63 3.21 4.83
N TYR A 335 -3.36 3.50 4.69
CA TYR A 335 -2.86 4.55 3.82
C TYR A 335 -2.50 3.97 2.46
N ALA A 336 -3.04 4.54 1.40
CA ALA A 336 -2.83 4.07 0.04
C ALA A 336 -2.39 5.21 -0.86
N ALA A 337 -1.32 5.00 -1.61
CA ALA A 337 -1.00 5.83 -2.74
C ALA A 337 -2.02 5.58 -3.87
N PHE A 338 -2.53 6.66 -4.46
CA PHE A 338 -3.50 6.63 -5.56
C PHE A 338 -3.06 7.54 -6.70
N TYR A 339 -1.84 7.36 -7.17
CA TYR A 339 -1.23 8.10 -8.27
C TYR A 339 -1.60 9.61 -8.27
N ASN A 340 -2.36 10.08 -9.27
CA ASN A 340 -2.77 11.48 -9.41
C ASN A 340 -3.79 11.97 -8.36
N ALA A 341 -4.41 11.08 -7.60
CA ALA A 341 -5.23 11.45 -6.44
C ALA A 341 -4.42 11.63 -5.15
N GLY A 342 -3.13 11.29 -5.17
CA GLY A 342 -2.24 11.44 -4.03
C GLY A 342 -2.36 10.31 -3.02
N VAL A 343 -2.47 10.64 -1.74
CA VAL A 343 -2.61 9.69 -0.65
C VAL A 343 -4.04 9.69 -0.13
N VAL A 344 -4.56 8.50 0.10
CA VAL A 344 -5.90 8.25 0.68
C VAL A 344 -5.73 7.52 2.01
N ALA A 345 -6.41 7.97 3.05
CA ALA A 345 -6.55 7.28 4.33
C ALA A 345 -7.95 6.64 4.41
N LEU A 346 -7.99 5.35 4.65
CA LEU A 346 -9.20 4.53 4.70
C LEU A 346 -9.37 3.90 6.08
N ASP A 347 -10.50 4.13 6.75
CA ASP A 347 -10.91 3.40 7.94
C ASP A 347 -11.25 1.96 7.56
N VAL A 348 -10.49 1.01 8.10
CA VAL A 348 -10.66 -0.44 7.83
C VAL A 348 -11.18 -1.19 9.04
N SER A 349 -11.68 -0.49 10.03
CA SER A 349 -12.23 -1.08 11.25
C SER A 349 -13.51 -1.89 11.01
N GLY A 350 -13.72 -2.93 11.81
CA GLY A 350 -14.93 -3.75 11.80
C GLY A 350 -15.11 -4.58 10.52
N THR A 351 -16.37 -4.78 10.11
CA THR A 351 -16.68 -5.60 8.93
C THR A 351 -16.65 -4.77 7.65
N LEU A 352 -15.84 -5.23 6.68
CA LEU A 352 -15.71 -4.61 5.36
C LEU A 352 -16.57 -5.35 4.34
N SER A 353 -17.40 -4.61 3.59
CA SER A 353 -18.23 -5.16 2.52
C SER A 353 -18.72 -4.09 1.54
N GLY A 354 -18.80 -4.44 0.25
CA GLY A 354 -19.33 -3.56 -0.80
C GLY A 354 -18.44 -2.36 -1.10
N ASP A 355 -19.05 -1.20 -1.30
CA ASP A 355 -18.35 0.05 -1.61
C ASP A 355 -17.83 0.73 -0.34
N LEU A 356 -16.53 1.01 -0.30
CA LEU A 356 -15.83 1.61 0.84
C LEU A 356 -15.67 3.14 0.73
N THR A 357 -16.30 3.82 -0.23
CA THR A 357 -16.18 5.27 -0.42
C THR A 357 -16.50 6.06 0.87
N SER A 358 -17.48 5.61 1.64
CA SER A 358 -17.84 6.24 2.93
C SER A 358 -16.84 6.02 4.06
N ARG A 359 -15.84 5.16 3.85
CA ARG A 359 -14.77 4.87 4.79
C ARG A 359 -13.51 5.72 4.57
N VAL A 360 -13.49 6.53 3.51
CA VAL A 360 -12.37 7.46 3.27
C VAL A 360 -12.43 8.56 4.32
N ILE A 361 -11.40 8.65 5.16
CA ILE A 361 -11.28 9.61 6.26
C ILE A 361 -10.30 10.75 5.95
N GLY A 362 -9.54 10.66 4.87
CA GLY A 362 -8.66 11.72 4.41
C GLY A 362 -8.13 11.45 3.00
N GLN A 363 -7.86 12.52 2.26
CA GLN A 363 -7.22 12.46 0.95
C GLN A 363 -6.44 13.74 0.70
N VAL A 364 -5.21 13.62 0.17
CA VAL A 364 -4.40 14.77 -0.22
C VAL A 364 -3.56 14.46 -1.46
N ALA A 365 -3.55 15.37 -2.42
CA ALA A 365 -2.64 15.38 -3.56
C ALA A 365 -1.49 16.35 -3.26
N PRO A 366 -0.34 15.88 -2.72
CA PRO A 366 0.63 16.76 -2.07
C PRO A 366 1.30 17.74 -3.04
N GLY A 367 1.53 17.35 -4.30
CA GLY A 367 2.08 18.23 -5.33
C GLY A 367 1.05 19.14 -5.99
N GLY A 368 -0.24 18.97 -5.68
CA GLY A 368 -1.35 19.65 -6.36
C GLY A 368 -1.69 19.07 -7.73
N ALA A 369 -2.72 19.61 -8.35
CA ALA A 369 -3.23 19.13 -9.63
C ALA A 369 -2.15 19.21 -10.73
N GLY A 370 -1.96 18.11 -11.46
CA GLY A 370 -0.97 18.00 -12.54
C GLY A 370 0.49 17.86 -12.09
N ASN A 371 0.76 17.92 -10.77
CA ASN A 371 2.09 17.73 -10.19
C ASN A 371 2.08 16.68 -9.06
N THR A 372 1.07 15.84 -9.02
CA THR A 372 0.95 14.69 -8.12
C THR A 372 0.84 13.41 -8.93
N TYR A 373 1.67 12.44 -8.59
CA TYR A 373 1.59 11.06 -9.07
C TYR A 373 2.27 10.16 -8.03
N THR A 374 1.55 9.93 -6.92
CA THR A 374 2.09 9.31 -5.72
C THR A 374 2.27 7.81 -5.92
N TRP A 375 3.48 7.34 -5.62
CA TRP A 375 3.91 5.95 -5.80
C TRP A 375 3.79 5.13 -4.52
N GLY A 376 4.41 5.60 -3.45
CA GLY A 376 4.49 4.90 -2.17
C GLY A 376 4.12 5.79 -0.99
N VAL A 377 3.77 5.14 0.11
CA VAL A 377 3.38 5.78 1.37
C VAL A 377 3.83 4.91 2.53
N GLN A 378 4.33 5.54 3.62
CA GLN A 378 4.72 4.82 4.84
C GLN A 378 4.50 5.69 6.08
N LEU A 379 3.87 5.10 7.11
CA LEU A 379 3.78 5.70 8.44
C LEU A 379 5.02 5.33 9.25
N ALA A 380 5.73 6.31 9.78
CA ALA A 380 6.90 6.09 10.62
C ALA A 380 7.04 7.20 11.66
N GLY A 381 7.26 6.83 12.92
CA GLY A 381 7.45 7.79 14.00
C GLY A 381 6.31 8.78 14.21
N GLY A 382 5.07 8.39 13.88
CA GLY A 382 3.88 9.24 13.96
C GLY A 382 3.72 10.25 12.82
N SER A 383 4.58 10.20 11.80
CA SER A 383 4.48 10.97 10.56
C SER A 383 4.23 10.04 9.39
N LEU A 384 3.43 10.48 8.45
CA LEU A 384 3.20 9.80 7.19
C LEU A 384 4.13 10.40 6.13
N TYR A 385 4.84 9.54 5.40
CA TYR A 385 5.70 9.96 4.29
C TYR A 385 5.15 9.41 2.98
N ALA A 386 5.28 10.19 1.92
CA ALA A 386 4.85 9.79 0.59
C ALA A 386 5.91 10.12 -0.45
N SER A 387 6.25 9.15 -1.30
CA SER A 387 7.04 9.37 -2.50
C SER A 387 6.12 9.69 -3.66
N ASP A 388 6.41 10.77 -4.36
CA ASP A 388 5.66 11.22 -5.51
C ASP A 388 6.59 11.34 -6.72
N MET A 389 6.24 10.70 -7.83
CA MET A 389 7.08 10.65 -9.02
C MET A 389 7.48 12.03 -9.54
N LEU A 390 6.56 12.98 -9.46
CA LEU A 390 6.73 14.32 -10.04
C LEU A 390 7.32 15.32 -9.06
N SER A 391 6.89 15.22 -7.80
CA SER A 391 7.16 16.25 -6.80
C SER A 391 8.09 15.78 -5.66
N GLY A 392 8.42 14.48 -5.55
CA GLY A 392 9.41 13.96 -4.63
C GLY A 392 8.87 13.54 -3.28
N LEU A 393 9.67 13.68 -2.22
CA LEU A 393 9.33 13.16 -0.90
C LEU A 393 8.57 14.20 -0.07
N TRP A 394 7.41 13.80 0.44
CA TRP A 394 6.51 14.60 1.28
C TRP A 394 6.38 14.02 2.68
N GLN A 395 6.21 14.89 3.65
CA GLN A 395 5.73 14.57 5.01
C GLN A 395 4.29 15.03 5.14
N LEU A 396 3.43 14.11 5.56
CA LEU A 396 2.00 14.29 5.73
C LEU A 396 1.59 13.95 7.16
N ARG A 397 0.37 14.33 7.54
CA ARG A 397 -0.25 13.96 8.82
C ARG A 397 -1.75 13.79 8.66
N LEU A 398 -2.31 12.78 9.31
CA LEU A 398 -3.75 12.65 9.54
C LEU A 398 -4.10 13.39 10.84
N GLU A 399 -4.99 14.39 10.78
CA GLU A 399 -5.47 15.18 11.93
C GLU A 399 -6.88 14.78 12.36
#